data_fafa6eca27416ef898eb9ca8d9acc805
#
_entry.id   fafa6eca27416ef898eb9ca8d9acc805
#
_cell.length_a   1.000
_cell.length_b   1.000
_cell.length_c   1.000
_cell.angle_alpha   90.00
_cell.angle_beta   90.00
_cell.angle_gamma   90.00
#
_symmetry.space_group_name_H-M   'P 1'
#
loop_
_entity.id
_entity.type
_entity.pdbx_description
1 polymer ?
#
loop_
_entity_poly.entity_id
_entity_poly.type
_entity_poly.pdbx_seq_one_letter_code
_entity_poly.pdbx_strand_id
1 'polypeptide(L)'
;MCTFVPDTAIRRFMIDTNIFQNKTAVYYTLGCKLNFSETSTIGRTLREAGVRTARKGEKADICVVNTCSVTEVADKKCRQAIHRLVKQHPGAFVVVTGCYAQLKPDTVAHIEGVDLVLGAEQKKDILQYLGDLQKHESGEAFTSALKDIRSFAPSCSRGDRTRFFLKVQDGC
;
A
#
# COMPACT_ATOMS: atom_id res chain seq x y z
N MET A 1 -16.95 5.95 -14.74
CA MET A 1 -16.33 7.29 -14.80
C MET A 1 -15.52 7.44 -13.54
N CYS A 2 -14.21 7.17 -13.60
CA CYS A 2 -13.32 7.41 -12.44
C CYS A 2 -13.15 8.91 -12.28
N THR A 3 -13.62 9.45 -11.18
CA THR A 3 -13.39 10.85 -10.81
C THR A 3 -11.94 10.99 -10.32
N PHE A 4 -11.11 11.59 -11.16
CA PHE A 4 -9.80 12.08 -10.77
C PHE A 4 -10.02 13.20 -9.73
N VAL A 5 -9.81 12.91 -8.46
CA VAL A 5 -9.87 13.92 -7.40
C VAL A 5 -8.50 14.61 -7.35
N PRO A 6 -8.40 15.89 -7.66
CA PRO A 6 -7.13 16.61 -7.54
C PRO A 6 -6.70 16.69 -6.08
N ASP A 7 -5.40 16.57 -5.86
CA ASP A 7 -4.67 16.51 -4.58
C ASP A 7 -4.93 17.69 -3.61
N THR A 8 -5.61 18.74 -4.06
CA THR A 8 -5.95 19.95 -3.28
C THR A 8 -7.14 19.77 -2.33
N ALA A 9 -7.84 18.65 -2.36
CA ALA A 9 -9.02 18.39 -1.53
C ALA A 9 -8.76 17.42 -0.38
N ILE A 10 -7.49 17.13 -0.04
CA ILE A 10 -7.17 16.36 1.16
C ILE A 10 -7.51 17.24 2.36
N ARG A 11 -8.75 17.12 2.83
CA ARG A 11 -9.11 17.60 4.16
C ARG A 11 -8.11 17.01 5.12
N ARG A 12 -7.37 17.86 5.79
CA ARG A 12 -6.52 17.56 6.94
C ARG A 12 -7.44 17.14 8.08
N PHE A 13 -8.05 15.96 7.95
CA PHE A 13 -8.78 15.35 9.06
C PHE A 13 -7.73 15.07 10.13
N MET A 14 -8.00 15.46 11.35
CA MET A 14 -7.34 14.90 12.51
C MET A 14 -7.61 13.40 12.44
N ILE A 15 -6.58 12.63 12.06
CA ILE A 15 -6.70 11.17 11.98
C ILE A 15 -6.98 10.68 13.38
N ASP A 16 -8.18 10.14 13.58
CA ASP A 16 -8.46 9.44 14.83
C ASP A 16 -7.69 8.12 14.82
N THR A 17 -6.49 8.13 15.42
CA THR A 17 -5.64 6.95 15.47
C THR A 17 -6.26 5.81 16.29
N ASN A 18 -7.35 6.05 16.99
CA ASN A 18 -8.07 5.02 17.76
C ASN A 18 -8.64 3.93 16.84
N ILE A 19 -8.98 4.26 15.58
CA ILE A 19 -9.47 3.26 14.60
C ILE A 19 -8.44 2.17 14.29
N PHE A 20 -7.14 2.45 14.46
CA PHE A 20 -6.05 1.52 14.21
C PHE A 20 -5.70 0.65 15.41
N GLN A 21 -6.19 1.00 16.61
CA GLN A 21 -5.90 0.26 17.82
C GLN A 21 -6.48 -1.16 17.73
N ASN A 22 -5.66 -2.14 18.10
CA ASN A 22 -6.00 -3.58 18.05
C ASN A 22 -6.23 -4.14 16.64
N LYS A 23 -5.99 -3.36 15.57
CA LYS A 23 -6.03 -3.87 14.21
C LYS A 23 -4.79 -4.68 13.87
N THR A 24 -4.95 -5.59 12.91
CA THR A 24 -3.89 -6.46 12.43
C THR A 24 -3.63 -6.21 10.95
N ALA A 25 -2.35 -6.21 10.55
CA ALA A 25 -1.95 -6.04 9.17
C ALA A 25 -1.08 -7.19 8.68
N VAL A 26 -1.26 -7.54 7.41
CA VAL A 26 -0.37 -8.43 6.66
C VAL A 26 0.27 -7.67 5.52
N TYR A 27 1.53 -7.97 5.25
CA TYR A 27 2.33 -7.29 4.23
C TYR A 27 2.78 -8.30 3.19
N TYR A 28 2.54 -7.99 1.92
CA TYR A 28 2.99 -8.79 0.80
C TYR A 28 3.81 -7.94 -0.16
N THR A 29 5.07 -8.31 -0.37
CA THR A 29 5.98 -7.54 -1.23
C THR A 29 6.35 -8.35 -2.46
N LEU A 30 6.09 -7.78 -3.61
CA LEU A 30 6.53 -8.26 -4.92
C LEU A 30 7.59 -7.30 -5.46
N GLY A 31 8.60 -7.85 -6.11
CA GLY A 31 9.61 -7.05 -6.81
C GLY A 31 10.98 -7.03 -6.14
N CYS A 32 11.58 -5.85 -6.06
CA CYS A 32 12.98 -5.66 -5.73
C CYS A 32 13.21 -5.33 -4.24
N LYS A 33 14.49 -5.14 -3.89
CA LYS A 33 14.92 -4.74 -2.54
C LYS A 33 14.34 -3.38 -2.12
N LEU A 34 14.07 -2.50 -3.10
CA LEU A 34 13.45 -1.21 -2.87
C LEU A 34 12.03 -1.36 -2.33
N ASN A 35 11.20 -2.17 -3.00
CA ASN A 35 9.84 -2.47 -2.54
C ASN A 35 9.85 -3.07 -1.13
N PHE A 36 10.84 -3.90 -0.83
CA PHE A 36 10.98 -4.49 0.50
C PHE A 36 11.26 -3.43 1.58
N SER A 37 12.19 -2.50 1.33
CA SER A 37 12.49 -1.43 2.29
C SER A 37 11.30 -0.48 2.49
N GLU A 38 10.55 -0.21 1.44
CA GLU A 38 9.32 0.59 1.50
C GLU A 38 8.23 -0.11 2.32
N THR A 39 8.00 -1.40 2.09
CA THR A 39 7.03 -2.18 2.87
C THR A 39 7.41 -2.23 4.35
N SER A 40 8.70 -2.37 4.65
CA SER A 40 9.21 -2.34 6.04
C SER A 40 8.93 -0.99 6.71
N THR A 41 9.09 0.11 5.97
CA THR A 41 8.77 1.45 6.45
C THR A 41 7.27 1.63 6.68
N ILE A 42 6.43 1.22 5.74
CA ILE A 42 4.96 1.23 5.90
C ILE A 42 4.54 0.42 7.13
N GLY A 43 5.11 -0.77 7.29
CA GLY A 43 4.82 -1.63 8.45
C GLY A 43 5.20 -0.99 9.79
N ARG A 44 6.29 -0.20 9.82
CA ARG A 44 6.66 0.57 11.01
C ARG A 44 5.68 1.70 11.28
N THR A 45 5.30 2.47 10.26
CA THR A 45 4.31 3.56 10.38
C THR A 45 2.98 3.03 10.92
N LEU A 46 2.48 1.92 10.40
CA LEU A 46 1.25 1.29 10.88
C LEU A 46 1.38 0.77 12.32
N ARG A 47 2.53 0.23 12.68
CA ARG A 47 2.81 -0.24 14.06
C ARG A 47 2.84 0.92 15.05
N GLU A 48 3.43 2.05 14.70
CA GLU A 48 3.44 3.28 15.49
C GLU A 48 2.02 3.84 15.69
N ALA A 49 1.13 3.62 14.73
CA ALA A 49 -0.30 3.95 14.84
C ALA A 49 -1.12 2.93 15.66
N GLY A 50 -0.53 1.83 16.12
CA GLY A 50 -1.21 0.82 16.95
C GLY A 50 -1.62 -0.46 16.20
N VAL A 51 -1.31 -0.58 14.90
CA VAL A 51 -1.58 -1.80 14.12
C VAL A 51 -0.47 -2.83 14.36
N ARG A 52 -0.81 -4.03 14.76
CA ARG A 52 0.17 -5.11 14.89
C ARG A 52 0.24 -5.95 13.61
N THR A 53 1.37 -6.60 13.40
CA THR A 53 1.50 -7.59 12.32
C THR A 53 0.72 -8.85 12.66
N ALA A 54 -0.10 -9.34 11.72
CA ALA A 54 -0.86 -10.58 11.89
C ALA A 54 0.09 -11.78 12.01
N ARG A 55 -0.26 -12.74 12.87
CA ARG A 55 0.48 -14.00 13.03
C ARG A 55 0.18 -14.94 11.87
N LYS A 56 1.04 -15.91 11.68
CA LYS A 56 0.82 -16.95 10.63
C LYS A 56 -0.53 -17.67 10.86
N GLY A 57 -1.40 -17.62 9.84
CA GLY A 57 -2.74 -18.20 9.89
C GLY A 57 -3.81 -17.32 10.51
N GLU A 58 -3.47 -16.16 11.02
CA GLU A 58 -4.42 -15.17 11.53
C GLU A 58 -5.03 -14.36 10.39
N LYS A 59 -6.33 -14.06 10.48
CA LYS A 59 -6.97 -13.11 9.55
C LYS A 59 -6.52 -11.70 9.90
N ALA A 60 -6.17 -10.93 8.87
CA ALA A 60 -5.79 -9.54 9.04
C ALA A 60 -6.97 -8.60 8.75
N ASP A 61 -6.97 -7.43 9.42
CA ASP A 61 -7.89 -6.35 9.14
C ASP A 61 -7.42 -5.51 7.95
N ILE A 62 -6.10 -5.42 7.74
CA ILE A 62 -5.47 -4.62 6.69
C ILE A 62 -4.50 -5.51 5.89
N CYS A 63 -4.59 -5.48 4.57
CA CYS A 63 -3.65 -6.12 3.67
C CYS A 63 -2.89 -5.06 2.86
N VAL A 64 -1.57 -4.98 3.02
CA VAL A 64 -0.72 -4.08 2.24
C VAL A 64 0.06 -4.86 1.20
N VAL A 65 -0.19 -4.56 -0.08
CA VAL A 65 0.48 -5.21 -1.22
C VAL A 65 1.38 -4.20 -1.92
N ASN A 66 2.70 -4.37 -1.81
CA ASN A 66 3.65 -3.57 -2.56
C ASN A 66 4.03 -4.31 -3.85
N THR A 67 3.75 -3.69 -4.99
CA THR A 67 3.73 -4.31 -6.31
C THR A 67 4.89 -3.86 -7.18
N CYS A 68 5.26 -4.70 -8.15
CA CYS A 68 6.24 -4.40 -9.18
C CYS A 68 5.58 -4.50 -10.57
N SER A 69 5.99 -3.65 -11.51
CA SER A 69 5.48 -3.63 -12.87
C SER A 69 6.61 -3.35 -13.87
N VAL A 70 7.55 -4.28 -13.96
CA VAL A 70 8.64 -4.20 -14.95
C VAL A 70 8.33 -5.04 -16.20
N THR A 71 7.33 -5.94 -16.13
CA THR A 71 6.91 -6.80 -17.24
C THR A 71 5.43 -7.18 -17.08
N GLU A 72 4.77 -7.57 -18.17
CA GLU A 72 3.39 -8.11 -18.13
C GLU A 72 3.27 -9.36 -17.24
N VAL A 73 4.32 -10.17 -17.18
CA VAL A 73 4.39 -11.34 -16.29
C VAL A 73 4.37 -10.90 -14.82
N ALA A 74 5.07 -9.79 -14.49
CA ALA A 74 5.02 -9.23 -13.15
C ALA A 74 3.62 -8.70 -12.81
N ASP A 75 2.96 -8.02 -13.73
CA ASP A 75 1.57 -7.54 -13.57
C ASP A 75 0.61 -8.71 -13.28
N LYS A 76 0.73 -9.82 -14.04
CA LYS A 76 -0.07 -11.03 -13.81
C LYS A 76 0.18 -11.62 -12.42
N LYS A 77 1.44 -11.71 -11.99
CA LYS A 77 1.78 -12.17 -10.64
C LYS A 77 1.22 -11.25 -9.55
N CYS A 78 1.23 -9.94 -9.77
CA CYS A 78 0.64 -8.97 -8.85
C CYS A 78 -0.87 -9.21 -8.70
N ARG A 79 -1.60 -9.33 -9.80
CA ARG A 79 -3.05 -9.64 -9.75
C ARG A 79 -3.34 -10.94 -9.02
N GLN A 80 -2.60 -12.00 -9.32
CA GLN A 80 -2.75 -13.30 -8.64
C GLN A 80 -2.48 -13.20 -7.13
N ALA A 81 -1.48 -12.42 -6.73
CA ALA A 81 -1.17 -12.21 -5.32
C ALA A 81 -2.29 -11.44 -4.60
N ILE A 82 -2.83 -10.39 -5.23
CA ILE A 82 -3.95 -9.61 -4.69
C ILE A 82 -5.16 -10.53 -4.49
N HIS A 83 -5.60 -11.26 -5.51
CA HIS A 83 -6.73 -12.18 -5.40
C HIS A 83 -6.54 -13.26 -4.32
N ARG A 84 -5.30 -13.76 -4.17
CA ARG A 84 -4.98 -14.72 -3.11
C ARG A 84 -5.17 -14.10 -1.72
N LEU A 85 -4.67 -12.89 -1.51
CA LEU A 85 -4.77 -12.19 -0.23
C LEU A 85 -6.21 -11.86 0.12
N VAL A 86 -7.00 -11.38 -0.85
CA VAL A 86 -8.43 -11.13 -0.66
C VAL A 86 -9.16 -12.39 -0.20
N LYS A 87 -8.84 -13.56 -0.79
CA LYS A 87 -9.42 -14.85 -0.38
C LYS A 87 -8.95 -15.33 0.99
N GLN A 88 -7.70 -15.06 1.35
CA GLN A 88 -7.12 -15.46 2.63
C GLN A 88 -7.60 -14.59 3.79
N HIS A 89 -7.89 -13.33 3.52
CA HIS A 89 -8.32 -12.34 4.52
C HIS A 89 -9.65 -11.69 4.11
N PRO A 90 -10.77 -12.44 4.09
CA PRO A 90 -12.06 -11.91 3.69
C PRO A 90 -12.48 -10.80 4.66
N GLY A 91 -12.92 -9.68 4.09
CA GLY A 91 -13.29 -8.49 4.85
C GLY A 91 -12.12 -7.56 5.22
N ALA A 92 -10.86 -7.94 4.96
CA ALA A 92 -9.72 -7.04 5.15
C ALA A 92 -9.77 -5.84 4.22
N PHE A 93 -9.29 -4.69 4.69
CA PHE A 93 -9.08 -3.50 3.87
C PHE A 93 -7.78 -3.67 3.06
N VAL A 94 -7.88 -3.69 1.74
CA VAL A 94 -6.76 -4.03 0.85
C VAL A 94 -6.16 -2.77 0.22
N VAL A 95 -4.92 -2.50 0.58
CA VAL A 95 -4.12 -1.39 0.06
C VAL A 95 -3.08 -1.92 -0.93
N VAL A 96 -3.07 -1.37 -2.13
CA VAL A 96 -2.07 -1.71 -3.16
C VAL A 96 -1.19 -0.49 -3.45
N THR A 97 0.10 -0.68 -3.44
CA THR A 97 1.11 0.36 -3.74
C THR A 97 2.24 -0.20 -4.60
N GLY A 98 3.23 0.62 -4.94
CA GLY A 98 4.39 0.23 -5.72
C GLY A 98 4.28 0.56 -7.21
N CYS A 99 5.18 0.00 -8.01
CA CYS A 99 5.31 0.37 -9.42
C CYS A 99 4.05 0.08 -10.25
N TYR A 100 3.37 -1.05 -10.00
CA TYR A 100 2.14 -1.39 -10.73
C TYR A 100 0.99 -0.43 -10.38
N ALA A 101 0.83 -0.11 -9.10
CA ALA A 101 -0.13 0.87 -8.61
C ALA A 101 0.12 2.27 -9.20
N GLN A 102 1.39 2.67 -9.32
CA GLN A 102 1.78 3.97 -9.89
C GLN A 102 1.52 4.05 -11.40
N LEU A 103 1.83 2.99 -12.15
CA LEU A 103 1.76 2.99 -13.62
C LEU A 103 0.36 2.70 -14.16
N LYS A 104 -0.44 1.89 -13.46
CA LYS A 104 -1.76 1.44 -13.90
C LYS A 104 -2.79 1.53 -12.76
N PRO A 105 -2.97 2.72 -12.13
CA PRO A 105 -3.81 2.87 -10.94
C PRO A 105 -5.25 2.42 -11.17
N ASP A 106 -5.85 2.83 -12.29
CA ASP A 106 -7.23 2.46 -12.61
C ASP A 106 -7.40 0.95 -12.77
N THR A 107 -6.46 0.29 -13.47
CA THR A 107 -6.48 -1.17 -13.61
C THR A 107 -6.42 -1.89 -12.27
N VAL A 108 -5.61 -1.37 -11.34
CA VAL A 108 -5.46 -1.94 -10.01
C VAL A 108 -6.68 -1.69 -9.14
N ALA A 109 -7.26 -0.49 -9.22
CA ALA A 109 -8.47 -0.11 -8.47
C ALA A 109 -9.69 -0.96 -8.85
N HIS A 110 -9.77 -1.43 -10.10
CA HIS A 110 -10.83 -2.31 -10.57
C HIS A 110 -10.62 -3.81 -10.25
N ILE A 111 -9.51 -4.17 -9.59
CA ILE A 111 -9.34 -5.54 -9.12
C ILE A 111 -10.27 -5.78 -7.93
N GLU A 112 -11.11 -6.81 -8.04
CA GLU A 112 -12.06 -7.17 -7.00
C GLU A 112 -11.39 -7.33 -5.63
N GLY A 113 -11.92 -6.62 -4.64
CA GLY A 113 -11.46 -6.64 -3.27
C GLY A 113 -10.32 -5.66 -2.94
N VAL A 114 -9.86 -4.86 -3.91
CA VAL A 114 -8.96 -3.72 -3.65
C VAL A 114 -9.78 -2.53 -3.19
N ASP A 115 -9.40 -1.92 -2.08
CA ASP A 115 -10.09 -0.76 -1.50
C ASP A 115 -9.32 0.54 -1.73
N LEU A 116 -7.98 0.47 -1.77
CA LEU A 116 -7.12 1.66 -1.88
C LEU A 116 -5.90 1.41 -2.76
N VAL A 117 -5.61 2.33 -3.66
CA VAL A 117 -4.42 2.32 -4.51
C VAL A 117 -3.60 3.58 -4.25
N LEU A 118 -2.36 3.42 -3.81
CA LEU A 118 -1.47 4.52 -3.47
C LEU A 118 -0.25 4.57 -4.39
N GLY A 119 -0.04 5.73 -4.99
CA GLY A 119 1.15 6.04 -5.78
C GLY A 119 2.42 6.23 -4.95
N ALA A 120 3.50 6.60 -5.63
CA ALA A 120 4.82 6.74 -5.04
C ALA A 120 4.90 7.84 -3.97
N GLU A 121 4.16 8.94 -4.13
CA GLU A 121 4.09 10.01 -3.14
C GLU A 121 3.14 9.68 -2.00
N GLN A 122 1.94 9.24 -2.33
CA GLN A 122 0.84 9.03 -1.39
C GLN A 122 1.13 7.96 -0.34
N LYS A 123 1.90 6.92 -0.69
CA LYS A 123 2.28 5.84 0.23
C LYS A 123 3.08 6.29 1.46
N LYS A 124 3.68 7.49 1.43
CA LYS A 124 4.42 8.07 2.55
C LYS A 124 3.50 8.39 3.71
N ASP A 125 2.34 8.90 3.37
CA ASP A 125 1.31 9.36 4.29
C ASP A 125 0.13 8.39 4.34
N ILE A 126 0.41 7.08 4.24
CA ILE A 126 -0.58 6.01 4.14
C ILE A 126 -1.71 6.14 5.18
N LEU A 127 -1.41 6.57 6.41
CA LEU A 127 -2.41 6.74 7.46
C LEU A 127 -3.50 7.76 7.09
N GLN A 128 -3.16 8.78 6.30
CA GLN A 128 -4.12 9.80 5.87
C GLN A 128 -5.14 9.26 4.86
N TYR A 129 -4.75 8.22 4.12
CA TYR A 129 -5.57 7.62 3.07
C TYR A 129 -6.35 6.39 3.56
N LEU A 130 -6.00 5.82 4.70
CA LEU A 130 -6.70 4.66 5.23
C LEU A 130 -8.12 4.99 5.75
N GLY A 131 -8.39 6.27 6.03
CA GLY A 131 -9.71 6.73 6.48
C GLY A 131 -10.22 5.95 7.69
N ASP A 132 -11.47 5.52 7.60
CA ASP A 132 -12.16 4.70 8.61
C ASP A 132 -12.10 3.18 8.34
N LEU A 133 -11.28 2.75 7.36
CA LEU A 133 -11.16 1.36 6.90
C LEU A 133 -12.48 0.79 6.37
N GLN A 134 -13.37 1.64 5.85
CA GLN A 134 -14.60 1.18 5.21
C GLN A 134 -14.33 0.65 3.81
N LYS A 135 -14.93 -0.49 3.51
CA LYS A 135 -14.84 -1.08 2.17
C LYS A 135 -15.80 -0.37 1.21
N HIS A 136 -15.30 -0.10 0.02
CA HIS A 136 -16.08 0.44 -1.09
C HIS A 136 -16.31 -0.62 -2.16
N GLU A 137 -17.30 -0.43 -3.03
CA GLU A 137 -17.57 -1.34 -4.15
C GLU A 137 -16.45 -1.36 -5.20
N SER A 138 -15.71 -0.25 -5.31
CA SER A 138 -14.52 -0.11 -6.15
C SER A 138 -13.40 0.57 -5.38
N GLY A 139 -12.16 0.19 -5.63
CA GLY A 139 -10.99 0.79 -5.00
C GLY A 139 -10.83 2.26 -5.39
N GLU A 140 -10.45 3.09 -4.42
CA GLU A 140 -10.07 4.48 -4.65
C GLU A 140 -8.58 4.56 -5.00
N ALA A 141 -8.23 5.34 -6.04
CA ALA A 141 -6.85 5.50 -6.46
C ALA A 141 -6.35 6.94 -6.23
N PHE A 142 -5.27 7.07 -5.49
CA PHE A 142 -4.56 8.32 -5.23
C PHE A 142 -3.14 8.22 -5.79
N THR A 143 -2.88 8.89 -6.90
CA THR A 143 -1.58 8.88 -7.57
C THR A 143 -1.25 10.27 -8.12
N SER A 144 0.03 10.64 -8.09
CA SER A 144 0.55 11.84 -8.77
C SER A 144 1.17 11.43 -10.11
N ALA A 145 1.12 12.32 -11.11
CA ALA A 145 1.82 12.04 -12.35
C ALA A 145 3.34 11.93 -12.09
N LEU A 146 4.03 11.00 -12.78
CA LEU A 146 5.46 10.76 -12.54
C LEU A 146 6.32 12.02 -12.63
N LYS A 147 5.97 12.96 -13.55
CA LYS A 147 6.64 14.25 -13.73
C LYS A 147 6.48 15.20 -12.53
N ASP A 148 5.46 14.99 -11.72
CA ASP A 148 5.11 15.85 -10.59
C ASP A 148 5.63 15.31 -9.25
N ILE A 149 6.19 14.09 -9.26
CA ILE A 149 6.82 13.49 -8.08
C ILE A 149 8.14 14.20 -7.80
N ARG A 150 8.14 15.07 -6.80
CA ARG A 150 9.31 15.88 -6.41
C ARG A 150 9.92 15.53 -5.08
N SER A 151 9.24 14.71 -4.29
CA SER A 151 9.67 14.40 -2.94
C SER A 151 10.26 12.98 -2.86
N PHE A 152 11.50 12.91 -2.42
CA PHE A 152 12.16 11.65 -2.07
C PHE A 152 11.71 11.18 -0.68
N ALA A 153 11.26 9.94 -0.57
CA ALA A 153 11.00 9.31 0.72
C ALA A 153 12.06 8.26 1.01
N PRO A 154 12.99 8.54 1.93
CA PRO A 154 13.92 7.53 2.37
C PRO A 154 13.15 6.38 3.03
N SER A 155 13.55 5.17 2.75
CA SER A 155 13.01 3.98 3.41
C SER A 155 14.13 3.01 3.76
N CYS A 156 13.93 2.24 4.83
CA CYS A 156 14.91 1.24 5.23
C CYS A 156 14.21 0.00 5.79
N SER A 157 14.78 -1.16 5.51
CA SER A 157 14.41 -2.38 6.20
C SER A 157 15.17 -2.44 7.54
N ARG A 158 14.45 -2.62 8.65
CA ARG A 158 15.06 -2.70 9.98
C ARG A 158 14.41 -3.81 10.78
N GLY A 159 15.21 -4.81 11.18
CA GLY A 159 14.76 -5.88 12.05
C GLY A 159 14.00 -7.03 11.37
N ASP A 160 13.78 -6.97 10.05
CA ASP A 160 12.99 -7.98 9.33
C ASP A 160 13.85 -9.11 8.74
N ARG A 161 15.15 -8.84 8.51
CA ARG A 161 16.10 -9.79 7.91
C ARG A 161 17.52 -9.53 8.42
N THR A 162 18.41 -10.47 8.12
CA THR A 162 19.86 -10.36 8.42
C THR A 162 20.56 -9.27 7.61
N ARG A 163 19.96 -8.76 6.53
CA ARG A 163 20.50 -7.69 5.69
C ARG A 163 19.64 -6.44 5.80
N PHE A 164 20.32 -5.31 5.96
CA PHE A 164 19.72 -3.98 5.96
C PHE A 164 19.69 -3.43 4.54
N PHE A 165 18.54 -2.90 4.09
CA PHE A 165 18.39 -2.21 2.82
C PHE A 165 18.01 -0.76 3.08
N LEU A 166 18.76 0.15 2.50
CA LEU A 166 18.50 1.58 2.53
C LEU A 166 18.13 2.04 1.13
N LYS A 167 16.99 2.70 1.00
CA LYS A 167 16.57 3.38 -0.22
C LYS A 167 17.26 4.75 -0.26
N VAL A 168 18.07 4.98 -1.28
CA VAL A 168 18.83 6.24 -1.47
C VAL A 168 18.30 7.07 -2.64
N GLN A 169 17.44 6.49 -3.49
CA GLN A 169 16.80 7.18 -4.61
C GLN A 169 15.44 6.55 -4.95
N ASP A 170 14.61 7.26 -5.69
CA ASP A 170 13.42 6.75 -6.35
C ASP A 170 13.73 6.35 -7.80
N GLY A 171 13.09 5.26 -8.24
CA GLY A 171 13.26 4.71 -9.57
C GLY A 171 14.19 3.50 -9.65
N CYS A 172 14.18 2.90 -10.80
CA CYS A 172 15.06 1.80 -11.19
C CYS A 172 16.17 2.33 -12.10
#